data_3bfc4f3d4dd89955eecc3c1c50ac5855
#
_entry.id   3bfc4f3d4dd89955eecc3c1c50ac5855
#
_cell.length_a   1.000
_cell.length_b   1.000
_cell.length_c   1.000
_cell.angle_alpha   90.00
_cell.angle_beta   90.00
_cell.angle_gamma   90.00
#
_symmetry.space_group_name_H-M   'P 1'
#
loop_
_entity.id
_entity.type
_entity.pdbx_description
1 polymer ?
#
loop_
_entity_poly.entity_id
_entity_poly.type
_entity_poly.pdbx_seq_one_letter_code
_entity_poly.pdbx_strand_id
1 'polypeptide(L)'
;MKRASIVFFTAALLCLILTLCSCGSPENVPAAESPLSSAEASEDKTGKRDHTPHCLVPEASGVKTFGNSVTQVDASHLSEGYLMLCYRGTNTKVKFQLTGPDQITYTYDLNSEDFETFPLSSGSGTYHLAVYENITGKQYATVFSLDLEPDITNTFGPYLYPNQYVKFTKDSEAVNLAASLAESADDDLDVISAVYTYVTTHITYDYEKAQTVQSGYLPDIDGTLASGKGICLDFASLMVSMLRSQNIPTRMEVGYAGQSYHAWLSAYIDKAGWVNGIMEFDGTDWTLMDPTFAATSSEKDLKNFIGDGSNYKTKYIY
;
A
#
# COMPACT_ATOMS: atom_id res chain seq x y z
N MET A 1 -51.95 4.99 22.33
CA MET A 1 -52.98 5.87 21.75
C MET A 1 -52.34 7.07 21.10
N LYS A 2 -52.84 7.42 19.88
CA LYS A 2 -52.53 8.57 19.01
C LYS A 2 -51.22 8.45 18.22
N ARG A 3 -51.20 8.46 16.97
CA ARG A 3 -52.02 8.49 15.72
C ARG A 3 -51.02 8.82 14.62
N ALA A 4 -51.08 8.04 13.56
CA ALA A 4 -50.38 8.22 12.29
C ALA A 4 -50.80 9.52 11.58
N SER A 5 -49.91 10.04 10.73
CA SER A 5 -50.34 10.87 9.61
C SER A 5 -49.46 10.55 8.39
N ILE A 6 -50.08 9.87 7.44
CA ILE A 6 -49.66 9.64 6.09
C ILE A 6 -50.08 10.85 5.27
N VAL A 7 -49.22 11.41 4.45
CA VAL A 7 -49.62 12.33 3.38
C VAL A 7 -49.05 11.80 2.05
N PHE A 8 -49.98 11.32 1.26
CA PHE A 8 -49.81 11.09 -0.20
C PHE A 8 -49.94 12.43 -0.91
N PHE A 9 -49.11 12.68 -1.91
CA PHE A 9 -49.50 13.55 -3.03
C PHE A 9 -49.13 12.97 -4.37
N THR A 10 -50.10 13.00 -5.21
CA THR A 10 -50.38 12.32 -6.48
C THR A 10 -49.69 13.00 -7.65
N ALA A 11 -49.52 12.19 -8.68
CA ALA A 11 -49.10 12.50 -10.04
C ALA A 11 -49.99 13.53 -10.75
N ALA A 12 -49.41 14.26 -11.67
CA ALA A 12 -50.13 14.84 -12.81
C ALA A 12 -49.30 14.78 -14.09
N LEU A 13 -49.85 14.15 -15.02
CA LEU A 13 -49.59 13.87 -16.43
C LEU A 13 -50.10 15.04 -17.28
N LEU A 14 -49.54 15.25 -18.47
CA LEU A 14 -50.16 15.79 -19.73
C LEU A 14 -49.24 16.84 -20.38
N CYS A 15 -49.05 16.99 -21.64
CA CYS A 15 -49.43 16.45 -22.94
C CYS A 15 -48.53 17.08 -24.00
N LEU A 16 -48.15 16.31 -24.90
CA LEU A 16 -47.98 16.39 -26.34
C LEU A 16 -48.53 17.69 -27.04
N ILE A 17 -47.72 18.33 -27.88
CA ILE A 17 -48.16 18.96 -29.14
C ILE A 17 -47.09 18.78 -30.23
N LEU A 18 -47.47 18.04 -31.25
CA LEU A 18 -46.89 17.98 -32.58
C LEU A 18 -47.40 19.14 -33.42
N THR A 19 -46.56 19.83 -34.22
CA THR A 19 -46.97 20.50 -35.42
C THR A 19 -45.94 20.37 -36.54
N LEU A 20 -46.45 20.16 -37.70
CA LEU A 20 -45.87 19.69 -38.93
C LEU A 20 -45.23 20.76 -39.81
N CYS A 21 -44.27 20.31 -40.61
CA CYS A 21 -43.89 20.64 -41.97
C CYS A 21 -44.04 22.07 -42.55
N SER A 22 -42.89 22.56 -43.06
CA SER A 22 -42.94 23.19 -44.39
C SER A 22 -41.60 23.04 -45.12
N CYS A 23 -41.68 22.53 -46.36
CA CYS A 23 -40.58 22.42 -47.32
C CYS A 23 -40.26 23.78 -47.93
N GLY A 24 -38.96 24.07 -48.12
CA GLY A 24 -38.46 25.14 -48.98
C GLY A 24 -36.98 24.92 -49.28
N SER A 25 -36.68 24.60 -50.54
CA SER A 25 -35.31 24.50 -51.09
C SER A 25 -35.03 25.74 -51.95
N PRO A 26 -33.80 25.90 -52.49
CA PRO A 26 -32.54 26.21 -51.80
C PRO A 26 -31.97 27.56 -52.30
N GLU A 27 -31.23 28.26 -51.46
CA GLU A 27 -30.35 29.32 -51.96
C GLU A 27 -28.91 29.07 -51.47
N ASN A 28 -27.98 29.13 -52.42
CA ASN A 28 -26.56 29.04 -52.27
C ASN A 28 -26.01 30.14 -51.33
N VAL A 29 -25.39 29.73 -50.25
CA VAL A 29 -24.50 30.58 -49.44
C VAL A 29 -23.14 29.90 -49.35
N PRO A 30 -22.01 30.63 -49.58
CA PRO A 30 -20.70 30.01 -49.64
C PRO A 30 -20.27 29.47 -48.25
N ALA A 31 -19.66 28.28 -48.27
CA ALA A 31 -19.10 27.63 -47.10
C ALA A 31 -18.09 28.55 -46.39
N ALA A 32 -18.42 28.95 -45.18
CA ALA A 32 -17.43 29.42 -44.24
C ALA A 32 -16.64 28.21 -43.73
N GLU A 33 -15.36 28.16 -44.07
CA GLU A 33 -14.39 27.21 -43.47
C GLU A 33 -14.37 27.46 -41.98
N SER A 34 -14.89 26.49 -41.20
CA SER A 34 -14.59 26.41 -39.79
C SER A 34 -13.12 26.03 -39.65
N PRO A 35 -12.33 26.79 -38.85
CA PRO A 35 -11.00 26.32 -38.53
C PRO A 35 -11.14 25.03 -37.76
N LEU A 36 -10.63 23.92 -38.35
CA LEU A 36 -10.28 22.71 -37.60
C LEU A 36 -9.38 23.17 -36.48
N SER A 37 -9.92 23.20 -35.26
CA SER A 37 -9.13 23.18 -34.06
C SER A 37 -8.25 21.95 -34.18
N SER A 38 -6.99 22.14 -34.50
CA SER A 38 -5.94 21.19 -34.27
C SER A 38 -6.01 20.87 -32.79
N ALA A 39 -6.56 19.70 -32.42
CA ALA A 39 -6.26 19.10 -31.14
C ALA A 39 -4.73 19.00 -31.12
N GLU A 40 -4.08 19.88 -30.37
CA GLU A 40 -2.69 19.69 -29.99
C GLU A 40 -2.65 18.33 -29.32
N ALA A 41 -2.01 17.38 -29.98
CA ALA A 41 -1.58 16.15 -29.34
C ALA A 41 -0.73 16.62 -28.15
N SER A 42 -1.17 16.36 -26.93
CA SER A 42 -0.33 16.54 -25.77
C SER A 42 0.93 15.75 -26.04
N GLU A 43 2.05 16.43 -26.25
CA GLU A 43 3.35 15.78 -26.27
C GLU A 43 3.43 15.00 -24.94
N ASP A 44 3.56 13.69 -25.05
CA ASP A 44 3.77 12.78 -23.92
C ASP A 44 5.12 13.19 -23.31
N LYS A 45 5.07 14.03 -22.28
CA LYS A 45 6.26 14.64 -21.70
C LYS A 45 6.86 13.67 -20.72
N THR A 46 7.88 12.93 -21.14
CA THR A 46 8.71 12.13 -20.25
C THR A 46 9.39 13.05 -19.23
N GLY A 47 9.23 12.73 -17.94
CA GLY A 47 9.86 13.45 -16.84
C GLY A 47 11.37 13.26 -16.80
N LYS A 48 12.03 13.91 -15.84
CA LYS A 48 13.50 13.86 -15.67
C LYS A 48 13.94 12.69 -14.78
N ARG A 49 13.03 12.16 -13.95
CA ARG A 49 13.30 11.05 -13.05
C ARG A 49 13.33 9.73 -13.82
N ASP A 50 14.30 8.87 -13.48
CA ASP A 50 14.28 7.49 -13.98
C ASP A 50 13.06 6.75 -13.39
N HIS A 51 12.19 6.25 -14.26
CA HIS A 51 10.98 5.50 -13.91
C HIS A 51 11.14 3.99 -14.13
N THR A 52 12.35 3.53 -14.46
CA THR A 52 12.62 2.10 -14.62
C THR A 52 12.41 1.36 -13.31
N PRO A 53 11.63 0.27 -13.28
CA PRO A 53 11.42 -0.48 -12.05
C PRO A 53 12.71 -1.02 -11.46
N HIS A 54 12.94 -0.76 -10.19
CA HIS A 54 14.06 -1.23 -9.39
C HIS A 54 13.57 -2.17 -8.28
N CYS A 55 13.30 -3.43 -8.63
CA CYS A 55 12.80 -4.43 -7.68
C CYS A 55 13.97 -5.19 -7.06
N LEU A 56 14.25 -4.94 -5.78
CA LEU A 56 15.21 -5.73 -5.02
C LEU A 56 14.67 -7.15 -4.80
N VAL A 57 15.55 -8.13 -4.94
CA VAL A 57 15.22 -9.55 -4.74
C VAL A 57 15.98 -10.05 -3.51
N PRO A 58 15.28 -10.41 -2.40
CA PRO A 58 15.96 -10.98 -1.25
C PRO A 58 16.48 -12.38 -1.57
N GLU A 59 17.65 -12.70 -1.07
CA GLU A 59 18.36 -13.96 -1.32
C GLU A 59 18.70 -14.69 -0.02
N ALA A 60 18.42 -15.98 0.05
CA ALA A 60 18.94 -16.89 1.08
C ALA A 60 20.26 -17.50 0.57
N SER A 61 21.35 -16.71 0.62
CA SER A 61 22.63 -17.06 -0.02
C SER A 61 23.40 -18.17 0.69
N GLY A 62 23.00 -18.57 1.91
CA GLY A 62 23.61 -19.67 2.64
C GLY A 62 24.99 -19.38 3.26
N VAL A 63 25.45 -18.11 3.23
CA VAL A 63 26.78 -17.75 3.77
C VAL A 63 26.79 -17.78 5.29
N LYS A 64 25.71 -17.33 5.94
CA LYS A 64 25.54 -17.35 7.40
C LYS A 64 24.17 -17.94 7.73
N THR A 65 24.16 -19.17 8.17
CA THR A 65 22.91 -19.91 8.44
C THR A 65 22.87 -20.46 9.87
N PHE A 66 21.65 -20.56 10.39
CA PHE A 66 21.33 -21.18 11.67
C PHE A 66 20.08 -22.03 11.50
N GLY A 67 19.83 -22.96 12.43
CA GLY A 67 18.61 -23.74 12.37
C GLY A 67 18.69 -25.08 13.07
N ASN A 68 17.66 -25.88 12.84
CA ASN A 68 17.55 -27.26 13.28
C ASN A 68 16.93 -28.12 12.15
N SER A 69 16.35 -29.29 12.49
CA SER A 69 15.78 -30.20 11.50
C SER A 69 14.54 -29.64 10.76
N VAL A 70 13.84 -28.65 11.34
CA VAL A 70 12.58 -28.09 10.79
C VAL A 70 12.64 -26.60 10.49
N THR A 71 13.53 -25.86 11.14
CA THR A 71 13.69 -24.39 10.93
C THR A 71 15.05 -24.10 10.34
N GLN A 72 15.10 -23.24 9.35
CA GLN A 72 16.34 -22.72 8.79
C GLN A 72 16.25 -21.19 8.69
N VAL A 73 17.28 -20.50 9.21
CA VAL A 73 17.45 -19.05 9.17
C VAL A 73 18.67 -18.75 8.31
N ASP A 74 18.50 -17.92 7.32
CA ASP A 74 19.59 -17.30 6.57
C ASP A 74 19.79 -15.86 7.06
N ALA A 75 20.93 -15.62 7.66
CA ALA A 75 21.36 -14.36 8.24
C ALA A 75 22.50 -13.73 7.42
N SER A 76 22.61 -14.09 6.14
CA SER A 76 23.72 -13.64 5.27
C SER A 76 23.66 -12.16 4.94
N HIS A 77 22.44 -11.59 4.94
CA HIS A 77 22.17 -10.22 4.50
C HIS A 77 21.71 -9.30 5.63
N LEU A 78 22.17 -9.54 6.87
CA LEU A 78 21.81 -8.70 8.01
C LEU A 78 22.23 -7.23 7.83
N SER A 79 23.35 -6.96 7.15
CA SER A 79 23.81 -5.60 6.84
C SER A 79 22.87 -4.86 5.87
N GLU A 80 22.10 -5.60 5.06
CA GLU A 80 21.06 -5.08 4.17
C GLU A 80 19.72 -4.89 4.89
N GLY A 81 19.62 -5.21 6.17
CA GLY A 81 18.44 -4.97 7.00
C GLY A 81 17.35 -6.02 6.84
N TYR A 82 17.68 -7.25 6.45
CA TYR A 82 16.74 -8.37 6.46
C TYR A 82 17.41 -9.70 6.84
N LEU A 83 16.57 -10.63 7.26
CA LEU A 83 16.89 -12.05 7.33
C LEU A 83 15.84 -12.85 6.56
N MET A 84 16.18 -14.09 6.23
CA MET A 84 15.22 -15.02 5.64
C MET A 84 15.06 -16.25 6.52
N LEU A 85 13.85 -16.77 6.60
CA LEU A 85 13.52 -17.94 7.40
C LEU A 85 12.56 -18.83 6.63
N CYS A 86 12.78 -20.16 6.71
CA CYS A 86 11.81 -21.15 6.28
C CYS A 86 11.55 -22.18 7.37
N TYR A 87 10.35 -22.75 7.36
CA TYR A 87 9.92 -23.84 8.21
C TYR A 87 9.50 -25.03 7.35
N ARG A 88 10.11 -26.20 7.58
CA ARG A 88 9.87 -27.46 6.83
C ARG A 88 9.39 -28.60 7.72
N GLY A 89 8.76 -28.27 8.85
CA GLY A 89 8.10 -29.26 9.69
C GLY A 89 6.70 -29.60 9.18
N THR A 90 6.03 -30.51 9.86
CA THR A 90 4.68 -30.98 9.48
C THR A 90 3.54 -30.20 10.12
N ASN A 91 3.85 -29.26 11.03
CA ASN A 91 2.81 -28.45 11.68
C ASN A 91 2.33 -27.35 10.75
N THR A 92 1.00 -27.25 10.58
CA THR A 92 0.39 -26.26 9.68
C THR A 92 0.07 -24.91 10.35
N LYS A 93 0.33 -24.80 11.67
CA LYS A 93 0.12 -23.57 12.45
C LYS A 93 1.42 -23.20 13.15
N VAL A 94 2.24 -22.43 12.48
CA VAL A 94 3.57 -22.04 12.96
C VAL A 94 3.64 -20.53 13.05
N LYS A 95 4.17 -20.04 14.17
CA LYS A 95 4.41 -18.61 14.39
C LYS A 95 5.91 -18.36 14.42
N PHE A 96 6.33 -17.28 13.80
CA PHE A 96 7.65 -16.71 13.96
C PHE A 96 7.52 -15.39 14.71
N GLN A 97 8.31 -15.23 15.78
CA GLN A 97 8.43 -13.96 16.48
C GLN A 97 9.83 -13.39 16.29
N LEU A 98 9.87 -12.09 16.03
CA LEU A 98 11.07 -11.29 15.89
C LEU A 98 10.95 -10.10 16.82
N THR A 99 11.75 -10.06 17.89
CA THR A 99 11.80 -8.93 18.83
C THR A 99 13.05 -8.13 18.57
N GLY A 100 12.89 -6.85 18.23
CA GLY A 100 13.99 -5.94 17.92
C GLY A 100 14.62 -5.28 19.14
N PRO A 101 15.69 -4.47 18.95
CA PRO A 101 16.34 -3.72 20.02
C PRO A 101 15.41 -2.69 20.70
N ASP A 102 14.37 -2.25 20.04
CA ASP A 102 13.28 -1.40 20.55
C ASP A 102 12.26 -2.13 21.44
N GLN A 103 12.47 -3.44 21.66
CA GLN A 103 11.61 -4.35 22.43
C GLN A 103 10.21 -4.56 21.80
N ILE A 104 10.01 -4.17 20.54
CA ILE A 104 8.78 -4.49 19.80
C ILE A 104 8.89 -5.92 19.26
N THR A 105 7.87 -6.72 19.55
CA THR A 105 7.77 -8.10 19.06
C THR A 105 6.81 -8.16 17.87
N TYR A 106 7.35 -8.50 16.72
CA TYR A 106 6.59 -8.81 15.50
C TYR A 106 6.23 -10.30 15.53
N THR A 107 5.00 -10.62 15.13
CA THR A 107 4.54 -12.01 15.03
C THR A 107 4.02 -12.29 13.63
N TYR A 108 4.64 -13.24 12.97
CA TYR A 108 4.33 -13.68 11.62
C TYR A 108 3.75 -15.10 11.63
N ASP A 109 2.88 -15.39 10.67
CA ASP A 109 2.48 -16.77 10.35
C ASP A 109 3.43 -17.30 9.27
N LEU A 110 4.02 -18.48 9.50
CA LEU A 110 4.81 -19.17 8.49
C LEU A 110 3.89 -20.12 7.71
N ASN A 111 3.65 -19.80 6.46
CA ASN A 111 2.68 -20.49 5.60
C ASN A 111 3.34 -21.19 4.40
N SER A 112 4.66 -21.10 4.27
CA SER A 112 5.45 -21.63 3.14
C SER A 112 6.63 -22.45 3.64
N GLU A 113 7.01 -23.49 2.87
CA GLU A 113 8.27 -24.21 3.04
C GLU A 113 9.46 -23.47 2.41
N ASP A 114 9.18 -22.45 1.60
CA ASP A 114 10.20 -21.58 1.01
C ASP A 114 10.69 -20.54 2.01
N PHE A 115 11.85 -19.96 1.73
CA PHE A 115 12.36 -18.86 2.52
C PHE A 115 11.48 -17.62 2.36
N GLU A 116 11.04 -17.09 3.49
CA GLU A 116 10.31 -15.81 3.58
C GLU A 116 11.24 -14.73 4.16
N THR A 117 11.03 -13.49 3.75
CA THR A 117 11.87 -12.33 4.13
C THR A 117 11.24 -11.55 5.28
N PHE A 118 12.06 -11.24 6.29
CA PHE A 118 11.66 -10.50 7.47
C PHE A 118 12.55 -9.27 7.66
N PRO A 119 11.99 -8.05 7.62
CA PRO A 119 12.74 -6.82 7.76
C PRO A 119 13.22 -6.60 9.19
N LEU A 120 14.41 -6.03 9.33
CA LEU A 120 15.01 -5.62 10.59
C LEU A 120 14.77 -4.12 10.84
N SER A 121 13.50 -3.76 11.01
CA SER A 121 13.02 -2.37 10.99
C SER A 121 13.45 -1.53 12.19
N SER A 122 13.97 -2.15 13.27
CA SER A 122 14.39 -1.45 14.49
C SER A 122 15.88 -1.04 14.48
N GLY A 123 16.57 -1.15 13.34
CA GLY A 123 17.98 -0.77 13.19
C GLY A 123 18.96 -1.77 13.78
N SER A 124 20.22 -1.37 13.94
CA SER A 124 21.27 -2.22 14.51
C SER A 124 21.03 -2.49 16.00
N GLY A 125 21.42 -3.68 16.47
CA GLY A 125 21.29 -4.10 17.87
C GLY A 125 20.82 -5.55 17.99
N THR A 126 20.50 -5.97 19.21
CA THR A 126 20.11 -7.36 19.47
C THR A 126 18.68 -7.65 19.02
N TYR A 127 18.53 -8.68 18.20
CA TYR A 127 17.25 -9.25 17.79
C TYR A 127 17.11 -10.65 18.38
N HIS A 128 15.98 -10.89 19.02
CA HIS A 128 15.57 -12.23 19.48
C HIS A 128 14.57 -12.86 18.51
N LEU A 129 14.92 -14.03 17.98
CA LEU A 129 14.12 -14.82 17.05
C LEU A 129 13.55 -16.05 17.78
N ALA A 130 12.26 -16.35 17.59
CA ALA A 130 11.69 -17.59 18.10
C ALA A 130 10.63 -18.15 17.15
N VAL A 131 10.68 -19.46 16.89
CA VAL A 131 9.69 -20.20 16.09
C VAL A 131 8.89 -21.10 17.01
N TYR A 132 7.59 -21.08 16.84
CA TYR A 132 6.64 -21.78 17.67
C TYR A 132 5.70 -22.64 16.84
N GLU A 133 5.52 -23.89 17.24
CA GLU A 133 4.50 -24.78 16.70
C GLU A 133 3.26 -24.81 17.58
N ASN A 134 2.09 -24.81 16.97
CA ASN A 134 0.84 -24.97 17.69
C ASN A 134 0.71 -26.38 18.28
N ILE A 135 0.40 -26.48 19.57
CA ILE A 135 0.10 -27.75 20.24
C ILE A 135 -1.41 -27.99 20.19
N THR A 136 -2.19 -27.04 20.72
CA THR A 136 -3.66 -27.11 20.73
C THR A 136 -4.25 -25.72 21.00
N GLY A 137 -5.30 -25.36 20.30
CA GLY A 137 -5.98 -24.08 20.47
C GLY A 137 -5.03 -22.88 20.33
N LYS A 138 -4.79 -22.16 21.43
CA LYS A 138 -3.85 -21.01 21.49
C LYS A 138 -2.52 -21.35 22.18
N GLN A 139 -2.24 -22.62 22.43
CA GLN A 139 -0.99 -23.06 23.07
C GLN A 139 0.04 -23.39 22.01
N TYR A 140 1.25 -22.87 22.19
CA TYR A 140 2.37 -23.05 21.30
C TYR A 140 3.60 -23.53 22.08
N ALA A 141 4.46 -24.33 21.45
CA ALA A 141 5.78 -24.69 21.97
C ALA A 141 6.86 -24.09 21.11
N THR A 142 7.92 -23.60 21.75
CA THR A 142 9.11 -23.13 21.05
C THR A 142 9.85 -24.31 20.44
N VAL A 143 10.11 -24.26 19.13
CA VAL A 143 10.87 -25.28 18.41
C VAL A 143 12.25 -24.79 17.98
N PHE A 144 12.43 -23.49 17.92
CA PHE A 144 13.72 -22.85 17.63
C PHE A 144 13.78 -21.48 18.27
N SER A 145 14.95 -21.07 18.76
CA SER A 145 15.22 -19.68 19.16
C SER A 145 16.70 -19.31 18.95
N LEU A 146 16.94 -18.05 18.67
CA LEU A 146 18.27 -17.50 18.35
C LEU A 146 18.33 -16.01 18.66
N ASP A 147 19.45 -15.54 19.17
CA ASP A 147 19.77 -14.12 19.25
C ASP A 147 20.78 -13.75 18.17
N LEU A 148 20.53 -12.63 17.50
CA LEU A 148 21.39 -12.04 16.47
C LEU A 148 21.71 -10.59 16.84
N GLU A 149 22.91 -10.16 16.49
CA GLU A 149 23.34 -8.77 16.65
C GLU A 149 23.74 -8.20 15.27
N PRO A 150 22.78 -7.84 14.42
CA PRO A 150 23.08 -7.21 13.15
C PRO A 150 23.68 -5.81 13.32
N ASP A 151 24.68 -5.53 12.47
CA ASP A 151 25.15 -4.19 12.16
C ASP A 151 24.58 -3.82 10.77
N ILE A 152 23.49 -3.06 10.77
CA ILE A 152 22.76 -2.69 9.57
C ILE A 152 23.42 -1.47 8.95
N THR A 153 24.10 -1.65 7.83
CA THR A 153 24.78 -0.57 7.11
C THR A 153 23.87 0.05 6.03
N ASN A 154 22.98 -0.76 5.43
CA ASN A 154 21.93 -0.26 4.54
C ASN A 154 20.67 0.06 5.35
N THR A 155 20.56 1.30 5.83
CA THR A 155 19.42 1.74 6.66
C THR A 155 18.10 1.81 5.88
N PHE A 156 18.12 1.79 4.56
CA PHE A 156 16.95 1.77 3.70
C PHE A 156 16.54 0.35 3.27
N GLY A 157 17.42 -0.63 3.41
CA GLY A 157 17.13 -2.01 3.01
C GLY A 157 15.80 -2.55 3.56
N PRO A 158 15.48 -2.44 4.86
CA PRO A 158 14.20 -2.89 5.42
C PRO A 158 12.97 -2.29 4.72
N TYR A 159 13.14 -1.12 4.06
CA TYR A 159 12.10 -0.31 3.44
C TYR A 159 12.16 -0.28 1.91
N LEU A 160 12.99 -1.14 1.32
CA LEU A 160 13.12 -1.34 -0.13
C LEU A 160 12.89 -2.79 -0.53
N TYR A 161 13.33 -3.75 0.28
CA TYR A 161 13.10 -5.16 0.00
C TYR A 161 11.61 -5.55 0.20
N PRO A 162 11.07 -6.45 -0.64
CA PRO A 162 9.77 -7.07 -0.37
C PRO A 162 9.83 -7.94 0.90
N ASN A 163 8.66 -8.06 1.54
CA ASN A 163 8.47 -8.91 2.72
C ASN A 163 7.05 -9.51 2.71
N GLN A 164 6.63 -10.20 3.78
CA GLN A 164 5.31 -10.86 3.84
C GLN A 164 4.13 -9.89 3.59
N TYR A 165 4.20 -8.67 4.12
CA TYR A 165 3.12 -7.68 4.02
C TYR A 165 3.24 -6.75 2.81
N VAL A 166 4.43 -6.66 2.23
CA VAL A 166 4.75 -5.82 1.07
C VAL A 166 5.41 -6.74 0.03
N LYS A 167 4.57 -7.56 -0.63
CA LYS A 167 5.04 -8.60 -1.55
C LYS A 167 4.88 -8.15 -2.99
N PHE A 168 6.01 -7.95 -3.68
CA PHE A 168 6.05 -7.61 -5.09
C PHE A 168 7.27 -8.23 -5.77
N THR A 169 7.20 -8.35 -7.06
CA THR A 169 8.29 -8.77 -7.94
C THR A 169 8.29 -7.88 -9.18
N LYS A 170 9.34 -7.99 -10.01
CA LYS A 170 9.40 -7.28 -11.31
C LYS A 170 8.23 -7.63 -12.27
N ASP A 171 7.55 -8.76 -12.03
CA ASP A 171 6.46 -9.25 -12.87
C ASP A 171 5.07 -8.86 -12.30
N SER A 172 5.00 -8.14 -11.18
CA SER A 172 3.74 -7.67 -10.58
C SER A 172 3.11 -6.55 -11.43
N GLU A 173 1.80 -6.62 -11.64
CA GLU A 173 1.05 -5.56 -12.35
C GLU A 173 1.15 -4.21 -11.66
N ALA A 174 1.19 -4.20 -10.32
CA ALA A 174 1.41 -3.00 -9.54
C ALA A 174 2.74 -2.31 -9.86
N VAL A 175 3.79 -3.08 -10.15
CA VAL A 175 5.11 -2.55 -10.54
C VAL A 175 5.08 -1.93 -11.93
N ASN A 176 4.44 -2.59 -12.89
CA ASN A 176 4.25 -2.07 -14.23
C ASN A 176 3.45 -0.76 -14.23
N LEU A 177 2.39 -0.72 -13.41
CA LEU A 177 1.59 0.48 -13.24
C LEU A 177 2.38 1.61 -12.59
N ALA A 178 3.19 1.32 -11.56
CA ALA A 178 4.05 2.32 -10.93
C ALA A 178 5.02 2.97 -11.90
N ALA A 179 5.64 2.17 -12.79
CA ALA A 179 6.52 2.67 -13.85
C ALA A 179 5.77 3.61 -14.81
N SER A 180 4.57 3.23 -15.21
CA SER A 180 3.74 4.08 -16.09
C SER A 180 3.32 5.39 -15.42
N LEU A 181 2.95 5.35 -14.13
CA LEU A 181 2.60 6.55 -13.37
C LEU A 181 3.80 7.48 -13.14
N ALA A 182 5.00 6.92 -13.07
CA ALA A 182 6.24 7.67 -12.87
C ALA A 182 6.84 8.24 -14.17
N GLU A 183 6.30 7.91 -15.35
CA GLU A 183 6.87 8.30 -16.65
C GLU A 183 7.03 9.82 -16.83
N SER A 184 6.07 10.59 -16.33
CA SER A 184 6.10 12.07 -16.41
C SER A 184 6.72 12.75 -15.19
N ALA A 185 7.21 11.99 -14.20
CA ALA A 185 7.72 12.51 -12.94
C ALA A 185 9.09 13.20 -13.11
N ASP A 186 9.23 14.39 -12.53
CA ASP A 186 10.51 15.11 -12.47
C ASP A 186 11.32 14.73 -11.20
N ASP A 187 10.65 14.27 -10.13
CA ASP A 187 11.26 13.84 -8.86
C ASP A 187 10.40 12.80 -8.11
N ASP A 188 10.85 12.39 -6.89
CA ASP A 188 10.17 11.39 -6.07
C ASP A 188 8.79 11.84 -5.59
N LEU A 189 8.58 13.14 -5.40
CA LEU A 189 7.29 13.68 -4.96
C LEU A 189 6.22 13.54 -6.03
N ASP A 190 6.59 13.75 -7.29
CA ASP A 190 5.69 13.55 -8.42
C ASP A 190 5.24 12.08 -8.49
N VAL A 191 6.17 11.11 -8.26
CA VAL A 191 5.83 9.68 -8.21
C VAL A 191 4.89 9.39 -7.05
N ILE A 192 5.19 9.89 -5.86
CA ILE A 192 4.34 9.69 -4.67
C ILE A 192 2.94 10.25 -4.93
N SER A 193 2.85 11.45 -5.48
CA SER A 193 1.57 12.10 -5.81
C SER A 193 0.78 11.32 -6.87
N ALA A 194 1.45 10.84 -7.92
CA ALA A 194 0.79 10.06 -8.97
C ALA A 194 0.27 8.72 -8.45
N VAL A 195 1.08 7.98 -7.67
CA VAL A 195 0.68 6.71 -7.04
C VAL A 195 -0.46 6.93 -6.06
N TYR A 196 -0.35 7.94 -5.19
CA TYR A 196 -1.40 8.33 -4.25
C TYR A 196 -2.72 8.62 -4.97
N THR A 197 -2.69 9.53 -5.96
CA THR A 197 -3.88 9.92 -6.72
C THR A 197 -4.51 8.71 -7.39
N TYR A 198 -3.70 7.84 -8.01
CA TYR A 198 -4.23 6.64 -8.64
C TYR A 198 -4.94 5.74 -7.62
N VAL A 199 -4.27 5.38 -6.52
CA VAL A 199 -4.83 4.45 -5.54
C VAL A 199 -6.09 5.00 -4.90
N THR A 200 -6.12 6.28 -4.52
CA THR A 200 -7.29 6.88 -3.86
C THR A 200 -8.49 7.07 -4.81
N THR A 201 -8.26 7.16 -6.12
CA THR A 201 -9.34 7.34 -7.10
C THR A 201 -9.82 6.04 -7.74
N HIS A 202 -8.99 4.97 -7.76
CA HIS A 202 -9.32 3.72 -8.44
C HIS A 202 -9.62 2.55 -7.49
N ILE A 203 -9.17 2.62 -6.24
CA ILE A 203 -9.45 1.58 -5.24
C ILE A 203 -10.51 2.10 -4.27
N THR A 204 -11.57 1.33 -4.10
CA THR A 204 -12.65 1.65 -3.14
C THR A 204 -12.49 0.82 -1.86
N TYR A 205 -12.93 1.37 -0.72
CA TYR A 205 -12.83 0.66 0.55
C TYR A 205 -13.80 -0.52 0.63
N ASP A 206 -13.28 -1.69 0.98
CA ASP A 206 -14.06 -2.93 1.10
C ASP A 206 -14.55 -3.13 2.54
N TYR A 207 -15.73 -2.59 2.83
CA TYR A 207 -16.36 -2.67 4.15
C TYR A 207 -16.73 -4.10 4.54
N GLU A 208 -17.06 -4.98 3.59
CA GLU A 208 -17.40 -6.38 3.85
C GLU A 208 -16.14 -7.15 4.27
N LYS A 209 -15.05 -6.99 3.51
CA LYS A 209 -13.74 -7.58 3.84
C LYS A 209 -13.25 -7.07 5.20
N ALA A 210 -13.38 -5.78 5.49
CA ALA A 210 -12.95 -5.19 6.76
C ALA A 210 -13.65 -5.83 7.98
N GLN A 211 -14.90 -6.28 7.83
CA GLN A 211 -15.66 -6.95 8.90
C GLN A 211 -15.37 -8.45 9.02
N THR A 212 -14.89 -9.08 7.95
CA THR A 212 -14.77 -10.55 7.86
C THR A 212 -13.33 -11.05 7.80
N VAL A 213 -12.36 -10.16 7.53
CA VAL A 213 -10.94 -10.51 7.42
C VAL A 213 -10.42 -11.18 8.70
N GLN A 214 -9.70 -12.28 8.51
CA GLN A 214 -9.17 -13.06 9.62
C GLN A 214 -7.76 -12.61 10.01
N SER A 215 -7.37 -12.90 11.25
CA SER A 215 -5.98 -12.70 11.69
C SER A 215 -5.02 -13.52 10.82
N GLY A 216 -3.88 -12.94 10.46
CA GLY A 216 -2.90 -13.56 9.57
C GLY A 216 -3.17 -13.29 8.08
N TYR A 217 -4.13 -12.42 7.76
CA TYR A 217 -4.35 -11.98 6.39
C TYR A 217 -3.09 -11.28 5.84
N LEU A 218 -2.70 -11.65 4.63
CA LEU A 218 -1.62 -11.01 3.88
C LEU A 218 -2.20 -10.34 2.63
N PRO A 219 -1.81 -9.09 2.33
CA PRO A 219 -2.28 -8.37 1.14
C PRO A 219 -1.86 -9.04 -0.17
N ASP A 220 -2.72 -8.96 -1.16
CA ASP A 220 -2.45 -9.29 -2.56
C ASP A 220 -2.60 -8.02 -3.39
N ILE A 221 -1.48 -7.44 -3.81
CA ILE A 221 -1.46 -6.13 -4.47
C ILE A 221 -2.07 -6.18 -5.87
N ASP A 222 -1.80 -7.25 -6.64
CA ASP A 222 -2.33 -7.40 -7.99
C ASP A 222 -3.82 -7.78 -7.94
N GLY A 223 -4.24 -8.59 -6.95
CA GLY A 223 -5.65 -8.85 -6.66
C GLY A 223 -6.41 -7.59 -6.23
N THR A 224 -5.76 -6.69 -5.47
CA THR A 224 -6.33 -5.40 -5.08
C THR A 224 -6.54 -4.50 -6.31
N LEU A 225 -5.55 -4.42 -7.21
CA LEU A 225 -5.68 -3.70 -8.48
C LEU A 225 -6.79 -4.28 -9.35
N ALA A 226 -6.80 -5.59 -9.53
CA ALA A 226 -7.78 -6.26 -10.40
C ALA A 226 -9.23 -6.12 -9.90
N SER A 227 -9.45 -6.13 -8.58
CA SER A 227 -10.77 -5.97 -7.98
C SER A 227 -11.20 -4.51 -7.85
N GLY A 228 -10.26 -3.56 -7.80
CA GLY A 228 -10.51 -2.16 -7.46
C GLY A 228 -11.05 -1.97 -6.03
N LYS A 229 -10.76 -2.93 -5.12
CA LYS A 229 -11.26 -2.90 -3.74
C LYS A 229 -10.21 -3.40 -2.75
N GLY A 230 -10.18 -2.79 -1.56
CA GLY A 230 -9.29 -3.21 -0.49
C GLY A 230 -9.64 -2.63 0.87
N ILE A 231 -9.02 -3.16 1.92
CA ILE A 231 -9.01 -2.56 3.27
C ILE A 231 -7.74 -1.73 3.46
N CYS A 232 -7.60 -1.02 4.56
CA CYS A 232 -6.43 -0.17 4.84
C CYS A 232 -5.08 -0.87 4.60
N LEU A 233 -4.98 -2.16 4.96
CA LEU A 233 -3.76 -2.95 4.76
C LEU A 233 -3.46 -3.19 3.27
N ASP A 234 -4.49 -3.39 2.44
CA ASP A 234 -4.34 -3.55 0.98
C ASP A 234 -3.90 -2.24 0.32
N PHE A 235 -4.52 -1.11 0.70
CA PHE A 235 -4.12 0.22 0.22
C PHE A 235 -2.65 0.52 0.54
N ALA A 236 -2.26 0.34 1.82
CA ALA A 236 -0.90 0.59 2.25
C ALA A 236 0.11 -0.33 1.54
N SER A 237 -0.17 -1.64 1.47
CA SER A 237 0.70 -2.60 0.80
C SER A 237 0.87 -2.31 -0.69
N LEU A 238 -0.22 -1.98 -1.39
CA LEU A 238 -0.18 -1.62 -2.81
C LEU A 238 0.71 -0.40 -3.05
N MET A 239 0.46 0.70 -2.33
CA MET A 239 1.25 1.92 -2.49
C MET A 239 2.71 1.72 -2.11
N VAL A 240 3.01 1.05 -0.98
CA VAL A 240 4.39 0.76 -0.56
C VAL A 240 5.12 -0.08 -1.61
N SER A 241 4.46 -1.09 -2.18
CA SER A 241 5.04 -1.92 -3.25
C SER A 241 5.36 -1.11 -4.49
N MET A 242 4.43 -0.23 -4.92
CA MET A 242 4.62 0.66 -6.06
C MET A 242 5.79 1.63 -5.83
N LEU A 243 5.88 2.26 -4.66
CA LEU A 243 6.94 3.21 -4.35
C LEU A 243 8.31 2.53 -4.18
N ARG A 244 8.37 1.37 -3.51
CA ARG A 244 9.62 0.59 -3.40
C ARG A 244 10.13 0.14 -4.76
N SER A 245 9.24 -0.25 -5.68
CA SER A 245 9.61 -0.62 -7.04
C SER A 245 10.16 0.56 -7.86
N GLN A 246 9.90 1.78 -7.42
CA GLN A 246 10.47 3.01 -7.95
C GLN A 246 11.69 3.52 -7.14
N ASN A 247 12.30 2.62 -6.35
CA ASN A 247 13.47 2.91 -5.51
C ASN A 247 13.23 4.06 -4.49
N ILE A 248 12.00 4.25 -4.03
CA ILE A 248 11.65 5.18 -2.97
C ILE A 248 11.52 4.40 -1.66
N PRO A 249 12.43 4.58 -0.68
CA PRO A 249 12.33 3.88 0.60
C PRO A 249 11.01 4.21 1.29
N THR A 250 10.19 3.18 1.54
CA THR A 250 8.82 3.37 2.03
C THR A 250 8.51 2.38 3.15
N ARG A 251 8.07 2.89 4.29
CA ARG A 251 7.59 2.12 5.45
C ARG A 251 6.11 1.87 5.31
N MET A 252 5.69 0.62 5.48
CA MET A 252 4.31 0.33 5.82
C MET A 252 4.18 0.36 7.34
N GLU A 253 3.32 1.22 7.85
CA GLU A 253 3.11 1.41 9.28
C GLU A 253 1.75 0.88 9.69
N VAL A 254 1.70 0.18 10.82
CA VAL A 254 0.47 -0.39 11.37
C VAL A 254 0.37 0.01 12.84
N GLY A 255 -0.79 0.48 13.25
CA GLY A 255 -0.99 0.97 14.61
C GLY A 255 -2.39 1.52 14.83
N TYR A 256 -2.50 2.65 15.48
CA TYR A 256 -3.77 3.29 15.78
C TYR A 256 -3.84 4.68 15.14
N ALA A 257 -4.89 4.90 14.35
CA ALA A 257 -5.34 6.20 13.90
C ALA A 257 -6.53 6.61 14.77
N GLY A 258 -6.29 7.47 15.76
CA GLY A 258 -7.22 7.72 16.83
C GLY A 258 -7.51 6.45 17.67
N GLN A 259 -8.72 5.90 17.56
CA GLN A 259 -9.13 4.65 18.24
C GLN A 259 -9.16 3.43 17.28
N SER A 260 -9.02 3.64 15.98
CA SER A 260 -9.11 2.59 14.98
C SER A 260 -7.75 1.96 14.72
N TYR A 261 -7.69 0.62 14.73
CA TYR A 261 -6.49 -0.10 14.27
C TYR A 261 -6.39 0.02 12.75
N HIS A 262 -5.25 0.52 12.27
CA HIS A 262 -5.13 1.01 10.91
C HIS A 262 -3.75 0.75 10.32
N ALA A 263 -3.62 0.84 9.00
CA ALA A 263 -2.35 0.78 8.27
C ALA A 263 -2.22 2.01 7.38
N TRP A 264 -1.01 2.57 7.34
CA TRP A 264 -0.62 3.72 6.51
C TRP A 264 0.84 3.58 6.07
N LEU A 265 1.39 4.62 5.49
CA LEU A 265 2.78 4.59 5.04
C LEU A 265 3.51 5.90 5.27
N SER A 266 4.85 5.82 5.30
CA SER A 266 5.78 6.95 5.28
C SER A 266 6.83 6.69 4.21
N ALA A 267 7.19 7.72 3.44
CA ALA A 267 8.20 7.64 2.40
C ALA A 267 9.41 8.52 2.75
N TYR A 268 10.59 8.11 2.30
CA TYR A 268 11.82 8.90 2.44
C TYR A 268 12.07 9.71 1.18
N ILE A 269 12.32 10.99 1.36
CA ILE A 269 12.64 11.95 0.30
C ILE A 269 13.95 12.62 0.64
N ASP A 270 14.93 12.57 -0.26
CA ASP A 270 16.30 13.03 -0.01
C ASP A 270 16.43 14.41 0.67
N LYS A 271 15.58 15.35 0.30
CA LYS A 271 15.64 16.72 0.82
C LYS A 271 14.84 16.95 2.10
N ALA A 272 13.89 16.06 2.41
CA ALA A 272 12.93 16.20 3.50
C ALA A 272 13.13 15.17 4.62
N GLY A 273 13.81 14.05 4.33
CA GLY A 273 13.91 12.91 5.23
C GLY A 273 12.64 12.05 5.18
N TRP A 274 12.33 11.37 6.29
CA TRP A 274 11.09 10.60 6.41
C TRP A 274 9.89 11.53 6.53
N VAL A 275 9.02 11.36 5.57
CA VAL A 275 7.76 12.06 5.47
C VAL A 275 6.69 11.12 5.98
N ASN A 276 6.14 11.43 7.17
CA ASN A 276 5.18 10.58 7.85
C ASN A 276 3.78 10.79 7.27
N GLY A 277 3.10 9.69 6.94
CA GLY A 277 1.82 9.68 6.26
C GLY A 277 1.96 10.06 4.79
N ILE A 278 0.89 9.84 4.02
CA ILE A 278 0.88 10.26 2.63
C ILE A 278 0.56 11.74 2.56
N MET A 279 1.32 12.44 1.77
CA MET A 279 1.23 13.89 1.65
C MET A 279 0.63 14.28 0.32
N GLU A 280 -0.32 15.17 0.35
CA GLU A 280 -0.68 16.00 -0.79
C GLU A 280 0.11 17.30 -0.70
N PHE A 281 0.79 17.66 -1.78
CA PHE A 281 1.43 18.96 -1.92
C PHE A 281 0.49 19.85 -2.72
N ASP A 282 -0.07 20.87 -2.08
CA ASP A 282 -1.00 21.81 -2.75
C ASP A 282 -0.29 22.94 -3.51
N GLY A 283 1.05 22.86 -3.60
CA GLY A 283 1.90 23.89 -4.20
C GLY A 283 2.49 24.86 -3.18
N THR A 284 2.06 24.82 -1.92
CA THR A 284 2.52 25.68 -0.82
C THR A 284 2.76 24.92 0.48
N ASP A 285 1.88 23.98 0.80
CA ASP A 285 1.92 23.23 2.05
C ASP A 285 1.70 21.71 1.84
N TRP A 286 2.24 20.93 2.75
CA TRP A 286 2.09 19.49 2.78
C TRP A 286 0.91 19.10 3.67
N THR A 287 -0.01 18.30 3.14
CA THR A 287 -1.11 17.71 3.91
C THR A 287 -0.84 16.23 4.09
N LEU A 288 -0.83 15.78 5.35
CA LEU A 288 -0.74 14.37 5.69
C LEU A 288 -2.06 13.70 5.31
N MET A 289 -2.02 12.69 4.43
CA MET A 289 -3.22 11.98 3.99
C MET A 289 -3.02 10.46 4.07
N ASP A 290 -3.89 9.81 4.83
CA ASP A 290 -4.03 8.37 4.79
C ASP A 290 -4.85 7.98 3.55
N PRO A 291 -4.34 7.12 2.66
CA PRO A 291 -5.03 6.78 1.42
C PRO A 291 -6.42 6.17 1.65
N THR A 292 -6.61 5.43 2.75
CA THR A 292 -7.90 4.84 3.07
C THR A 292 -8.90 5.91 3.47
N PHE A 293 -8.50 6.88 4.28
CA PHE A 293 -9.35 8.01 4.65
C PHE A 293 -9.65 8.89 3.44
N ALA A 294 -8.70 9.12 2.55
CA ALA A 294 -8.94 9.88 1.32
C ALA A 294 -10.01 9.22 0.44
N ALA A 295 -9.98 7.89 0.30
CA ALA A 295 -10.98 7.16 -0.49
C ALA A 295 -12.37 7.07 0.15
N THR A 296 -12.50 7.28 1.46
CA THR A 296 -13.75 7.05 2.22
C THR A 296 -14.34 8.29 2.86
N SER A 297 -13.62 9.40 2.94
CA SER A 297 -14.01 10.60 3.68
C SER A 297 -14.18 11.82 2.79
N SER A 298 -14.99 12.80 3.23
CA SER A 298 -15.06 14.08 2.54
C SER A 298 -13.78 14.91 2.80
N GLU A 299 -13.41 15.80 1.87
CA GLU A 299 -12.25 16.69 2.00
C GLU A 299 -12.24 17.48 3.33
N LYS A 300 -13.41 17.86 3.82
CA LYS A 300 -13.57 18.59 5.09
C LYS A 300 -13.25 17.71 6.30
N ASP A 301 -13.66 16.44 6.27
CA ASP A 301 -13.43 15.49 7.35
C ASP A 301 -11.95 15.08 7.38
N LEU A 302 -11.31 14.95 6.20
CA LEU A 302 -9.88 14.74 6.06
C LEU A 302 -9.08 15.84 6.75
N LYS A 303 -9.31 17.10 6.42
CA LYS A 303 -8.59 18.26 7.03
C LYS A 303 -8.74 18.34 8.55
N ASN A 304 -9.86 17.89 9.10
CA ASN A 304 -10.08 17.89 10.54
C ASN A 304 -9.45 16.70 11.25
N PHE A 305 -9.30 15.55 10.57
CA PHE A 305 -8.82 14.31 11.17
C PHE A 305 -7.28 14.19 11.09
N ILE A 306 -6.70 14.52 9.95
CA ILE A 306 -5.28 14.29 9.69
C ILE A 306 -4.42 15.31 10.46
N GLY A 307 -4.78 16.58 10.41
CA GLY A 307 -4.13 17.65 11.17
C GLY A 307 -2.59 17.58 11.09
N ASP A 308 -1.95 17.56 12.25
CA ASP A 308 -0.49 17.47 12.43
C ASP A 308 0.05 16.03 12.56
N GLY A 309 -0.75 15.01 12.27
CA GLY A 309 -0.37 13.60 12.42
C GLY A 309 -0.36 13.07 13.86
N SER A 310 -0.72 13.88 14.85
CA SER A 310 -0.70 13.52 16.28
C SER A 310 -1.69 12.38 16.63
N ASN A 311 -2.66 12.12 15.77
CA ASN A 311 -3.63 11.04 15.92
C ASN A 311 -3.07 9.64 15.58
N TYR A 312 -1.89 9.55 14.97
CA TYR A 312 -1.28 8.29 14.54
C TYR A 312 -0.28 7.80 15.59
N LYS A 313 -0.44 6.55 16.00
CA LYS A 313 0.47 5.86 16.94
C LYS A 313 0.93 4.56 16.30
N THR A 314 2.10 4.61 15.68
CA THR A 314 2.74 3.45 15.06
C THR A 314 3.04 2.39 16.11
N LYS A 315 2.71 1.14 15.78
CA LYS A 315 3.01 -0.04 16.59
C LYS A 315 3.98 -0.98 15.87
N TYR A 316 3.85 -1.11 14.56
CA TYR A 316 4.70 -1.95 13.72
C TYR A 316 5.11 -1.19 12.46
N ILE A 317 6.33 -1.48 11.97
CA ILE A 317 6.90 -0.94 10.74
C ILE A 317 7.44 -2.10 9.90
N TYR A 318 6.93 -2.20 8.67
CA TYR A 318 7.30 -3.27 7.73
C TYR A 318 7.95 -2.71 6.48
#